data_d4050754b327ec620d3863dc930422f7
#
_entry.id   d4050754b327ec620d3863dc930422f7
#
_cell.length_a   1.000
_cell.length_b   1.000
_cell.length_c   1.000
_cell.angle_alpha   90.00
_cell.angle_beta   90.00
_cell.angle_gamma   90.00
#
_symmetry.space_group_name_H-M   'P 1'
#
loop_
_entity.id
_entity.type
_entity.pdbx_description
1 polymer ?
#
loop_
_entity_poly.entity_id
_entity_poly.type
_entity_poly.pdbx_seq_one_letter_code
_entity_poly.pdbx_strand_id
1 'polypeptide(L)'
;MGSEVSFYVIVLLWVARTIVLAFVAAFLALLGIWVLDVLTPNISERKRIGENPVSVGMFVAGFLILIGLAIHGIVTGPVLVGTGVLESIIDIRRLVLIVISFIVSLFLGITLLHIVDKLTPEISFGSIGDSPIAAGICVLGYLIFFGLIIHAALTTPL
;
A
#
# COMPACT_ATOMS: atom_id res chain seq x y z
N MET A 1 -19.37 27.89 -27.23
CA MET A 1 -19.75 28.38 -25.90
C MET A 1 -19.41 27.26 -24.93
N GLY A 2 -18.24 27.28 -24.31
CA GLY A 2 -17.90 26.34 -23.24
C GLY A 2 -18.69 26.74 -22.00
N SER A 3 -19.54 25.86 -21.50
CA SER A 3 -20.20 26.07 -20.22
C SER A 3 -19.12 26.10 -19.13
N GLU A 4 -18.83 27.27 -18.57
CA GLU A 4 -17.97 27.36 -17.39
C GLU A 4 -18.61 26.55 -16.27
N VAL A 5 -17.96 25.47 -15.88
CA VAL A 5 -18.41 24.63 -14.76
C VAL A 5 -18.28 25.50 -13.49
N SER A 6 -19.38 25.71 -12.79
CA SER A 6 -19.39 26.52 -11.57
C SER A 6 -18.35 25.97 -10.55
N PHE A 7 -17.61 26.87 -9.90
CA PHE A 7 -16.64 26.54 -8.86
C PHE A 7 -17.19 25.55 -7.81
N TYR A 8 -18.45 25.73 -7.39
CA TYR A 8 -19.11 24.83 -6.43
C TYR A 8 -19.23 23.39 -6.93
N VAL A 9 -19.50 23.20 -8.24
CA VAL A 9 -19.57 21.88 -8.85
C VAL A 9 -18.18 21.21 -8.85
N ILE A 10 -17.13 21.98 -9.15
CA ILE A 10 -15.74 21.45 -9.11
C ILE A 10 -15.39 21.00 -7.70
N VAL A 11 -15.69 21.81 -6.68
CA VAL A 11 -15.43 21.44 -5.27
C VAL A 11 -16.22 20.22 -4.86
N LEU A 12 -17.51 20.14 -5.20
CA LEU A 12 -18.35 18.98 -4.88
C LEU A 12 -17.80 17.68 -5.52
N LEU A 13 -17.42 17.76 -6.79
CA LEU A 13 -16.83 16.62 -7.50
C LEU A 13 -15.49 16.20 -6.90
N TRP A 14 -14.66 17.17 -6.49
CA TRP A 14 -13.39 16.88 -5.83
C TRP A 14 -13.59 16.18 -4.48
N VAL A 15 -14.53 16.67 -3.66
CA VAL A 15 -14.89 16.07 -2.38
C VAL A 15 -15.42 14.65 -2.59
N ALA A 16 -16.37 14.46 -3.51
CA ALA A 16 -16.92 13.15 -3.82
C ALA A 16 -15.84 12.15 -4.25
N ARG A 17 -14.94 12.56 -5.14
CA ARG A 17 -13.80 11.76 -5.58
C ARG A 17 -12.88 11.40 -4.40
N THR A 18 -12.57 12.35 -3.54
CA THR A 18 -11.71 12.12 -2.38
C THR A 18 -12.31 11.09 -1.43
N ILE A 19 -13.63 11.17 -1.18
CA ILE A 19 -14.34 10.21 -0.35
C ILE A 19 -14.29 8.81 -0.96
N VAL A 20 -14.60 8.66 -2.25
CA VAL A 20 -14.56 7.36 -2.94
C VAL A 20 -13.16 6.76 -2.87
N LEU A 21 -12.12 7.54 -3.19
CA LEU A 21 -10.74 7.06 -3.13
C LEU A 21 -10.30 6.68 -1.71
N ALA A 22 -10.75 7.42 -0.69
CA ALA A 22 -10.48 7.10 0.71
C ALA A 22 -11.10 5.76 1.11
N PHE A 23 -12.35 5.47 0.70
CA PHE A 23 -12.98 4.18 0.95
C PHE A 23 -12.26 3.03 0.22
N VAL A 24 -11.90 3.23 -1.04
CA VAL A 24 -11.11 2.23 -1.81
C VAL A 24 -9.77 1.98 -1.14
N ALA A 25 -9.05 3.04 -0.75
CA ALA A 25 -7.76 2.91 -0.08
C ALA A 25 -7.88 2.18 1.27
N ALA A 26 -8.90 2.49 2.08
CA ALA A 26 -9.17 1.81 3.33
C ALA A 26 -9.48 0.31 3.12
N PHE A 27 -10.30 -0.02 2.12
CA PHE A 27 -10.59 -1.40 1.76
C PHE A 27 -9.33 -2.17 1.33
N LEU A 28 -8.49 -1.56 0.48
CA LEU A 28 -7.24 -2.18 0.04
C LEU A 28 -6.24 -2.34 1.20
N ALA A 29 -6.18 -1.38 2.13
CA ALA A 29 -5.36 -1.51 3.33
C ALA A 29 -5.80 -2.68 4.21
N LEU A 30 -7.11 -2.84 4.45
CA LEU A 30 -7.67 -3.97 5.20
C LEU A 30 -7.39 -5.31 4.50
N LEU A 31 -7.53 -5.35 3.16
CA LEU A 31 -7.21 -6.52 2.36
C LEU A 31 -5.72 -6.86 2.44
N GLY A 32 -4.84 -5.86 2.40
CA GLY A 32 -3.40 -6.04 2.58
C GLY A 32 -3.04 -6.63 3.95
N ILE A 33 -3.65 -6.15 5.02
CA ILE A 33 -3.47 -6.71 6.38
C ILE A 33 -3.96 -8.15 6.43
N TRP A 34 -5.11 -8.45 5.81
CA TRP A 34 -5.64 -9.82 5.76
C TRP A 34 -4.70 -10.76 4.99
N VAL A 35 -4.15 -10.30 3.86
CA VAL A 35 -3.16 -11.08 3.09
C VAL A 35 -1.90 -11.30 3.92
N LEU A 36 -1.43 -10.30 4.67
CA LEU A 36 -0.30 -10.45 5.58
C LEU A 36 -0.57 -11.53 6.62
N ASP A 37 -1.72 -11.48 7.30
CA ASP A 37 -2.14 -12.49 8.30
C ASP A 37 -2.14 -13.92 7.70
N VAL A 38 -2.54 -14.08 6.44
CA VAL A 38 -2.56 -15.37 5.73
C VAL A 38 -1.16 -15.86 5.36
N LEU A 39 -0.27 -14.95 4.98
CA LEU A 39 1.10 -15.29 4.56
C LEU A 39 2.06 -15.50 5.72
N THR A 40 1.74 -14.97 6.89
CA THR A 40 2.56 -15.08 8.10
C THR A 40 1.85 -15.84 9.23
N PRO A 41 1.38 -17.09 9.00
CA PRO A 41 0.59 -17.83 9.99
C PRO A 41 1.36 -18.14 11.28
N ASN A 42 2.69 -18.17 11.22
CA ASN A 42 3.57 -18.40 12.37
C ASN A 42 3.81 -17.12 13.21
N ILE A 43 3.55 -15.96 12.63
CA ILE A 43 3.62 -14.66 13.30
C ILE A 43 2.18 -14.23 13.52
N SER A 44 1.44 -14.86 14.42
CA SER A 44 0.06 -14.41 14.73
C SER A 44 0.13 -13.02 15.36
N GLU A 45 0.28 -12.02 14.49
CA GLU A 45 0.65 -10.64 14.79
C GLU A 45 -0.28 -10.01 15.80
N ARG A 46 -1.59 -10.29 15.69
CA ARG A 46 -2.59 -9.78 16.63
C ARG A 46 -2.45 -10.37 18.05
N LYS A 47 -1.98 -11.62 18.18
CA LYS A 47 -1.72 -12.23 19.49
C LYS A 47 -0.38 -11.79 20.05
N ARG A 48 0.67 -11.69 19.20
CA ARG A 48 2.04 -11.35 19.61
C ARG A 48 2.28 -9.86 19.88
N ILE A 49 1.45 -8.95 19.34
CA ILE A 49 1.47 -7.53 19.75
C ILE A 49 1.31 -7.39 21.28
N GLY A 50 0.67 -8.37 21.97
CA GLY A 50 0.57 -8.40 23.42
C GLY A 50 1.81 -8.97 24.15
N GLU A 51 2.62 -9.80 23.48
CA GLU A 51 3.72 -10.54 24.13
C GLU A 51 5.10 -9.94 23.86
N ASN A 52 5.37 -9.46 22.65
CA ASN A 52 6.63 -8.76 22.30
C ASN A 52 6.36 -7.59 21.35
N PRO A 53 5.86 -6.48 21.87
CA PRO A 53 5.12 -5.51 21.08
C PRO A 53 5.98 -4.70 20.10
N VAL A 54 7.29 -4.52 20.34
CA VAL A 54 8.07 -3.55 19.60
C VAL A 54 8.45 -4.04 18.20
N SER A 55 9.04 -5.24 18.07
CA SER A 55 9.50 -5.77 16.78
C SER A 55 8.33 -6.08 15.85
N VAL A 56 7.27 -6.67 16.39
CA VAL A 56 6.03 -6.97 15.62
C VAL A 56 5.33 -5.67 15.21
N GLY A 57 5.26 -4.69 16.12
CA GLY A 57 4.68 -3.38 15.83
C GLY A 57 5.45 -2.66 14.71
N MET A 58 6.78 -2.73 14.71
CA MET A 58 7.62 -2.17 13.64
C MET A 58 7.37 -2.86 12.29
N PHE A 59 7.24 -4.19 12.26
CA PHE A 59 6.93 -4.94 11.05
C PHE A 59 5.56 -4.54 10.48
N VAL A 60 4.52 -4.52 11.31
CA VAL A 60 3.16 -4.12 10.90
C VAL A 60 3.16 -2.66 10.41
N ALA A 61 3.83 -1.75 11.11
CA ALA A 61 3.94 -0.36 10.70
C ALA A 61 4.65 -0.22 9.33
N GLY A 62 5.76 -0.94 9.13
CA GLY A 62 6.47 -0.96 7.84
C GLY A 62 5.60 -1.47 6.70
N PHE A 63 4.84 -2.53 6.95
CA PHE A 63 3.94 -3.09 5.95
C PHE A 63 2.78 -2.15 5.60
N LEU A 64 2.20 -1.46 6.58
CA LEU A 64 1.19 -0.44 6.34
C LEU A 64 1.75 0.75 5.56
N ILE A 65 3.00 1.15 5.82
CA ILE A 65 3.68 2.21 5.05
C ILE A 65 3.91 1.75 3.60
N LEU A 66 4.36 0.51 3.37
CA LEU A 66 4.53 -0.07 2.04
C LEU A 66 3.20 -0.04 1.26
N ILE A 67 2.11 -0.53 1.87
CA ILE A 67 0.77 -0.49 1.29
C ILE A 67 0.33 0.95 1.00
N GLY A 68 0.51 1.86 1.95
CA GLY A 68 0.15 3.27 1.80
C GLY A 68 0.90 3.94 0.64
N LEU A 69 2.19 3.67 0.49
CA LEU A 69 3.01 4.17 -0.62
C LEU A 69 2.58 3.58 -1.96
N ALA A 70 2.25 2.28 -2.01
CA ALA A 70 1.73 1.65 -3.22
C ALA A 70 0.38 2.27 -3.64
N ILE A 71 -0.57 2.39 -2.71
CA ILE A 71 -1.87 3.03 -2.97
C ILE A 71 -1.68 4.48 -3.42
N HIS A 72 -0.83 5.24 -2.73
CA HIS A 72 -0.53 6.62 -3.08
C HIS A 72 0.04 6.71 -4.51
N GLY A 73 1.01 5.86 -4.87
CA GLY A 73 1.58 5.82 -6.22
C GLY A 73 0.53 5.57 -7.29
N ILE A 74 -0.38 4.61 -7.06
CA ILE A 74 -1.45 4.27 -8.00
C ILE A 74 -2.44 5.44 -8.16
N VAL A 75 -2.82 6.08 -7.06
CA VAL A 75 -3.82 7.17 -7.06
C VAL A 75 -3.26 8.44 -7.69
N THR A 76 -1.96 8.71 -7.51
CA THR A 76 -1.26 9.88 -8.06
C THR A 76 -0.65 9.64 -9.43
N GLY A 77 -0.60 8.39 -9.89
CA GLY A 77 -0.10 8.01 -11.21
C GLY A 77 -0.86 8.74 -12.35
N PRO A 78 -0.23 8.89 -13.51
CA PRO A 78 -0.81 9.60 -14.65
C PRO A 78 -2.13 8.96 -15.07
N VAL A 79 -3.16 9.79 -15.15
CA VAL A 79 -4.49 9.38 -15.65
C VAL A 79 -4.44 9.42 -17.18
N LEU A 80 -4.87 8.33 -17.84
CA LEU A 80 -5.10 8.34 -19.26
C LEU A 80 -6.12 9.44 -19.59
N VAL A 81 -5.67 10.44 -20.36
CA VAL A 81 -6.44 11.64 -20.69
C VAL A 81 -7.55 11.27 -21.67
N GLY A 82 -8.78 11.68 -21.41
CA GLY A 82 -9.89 11.56 -22.37
C GLY A 82 -11.28 11.34 -21.78
N THR A 83 -11.42 11.28 -20.47
CA THR A 83 -12.72 11.09 -19.82
C THR A 83 -13.34 12.42 -19.39
N GLY A 84 -14.67 12.57 -19.59
CA GLY A 84 -15.43 13.71 -19.09
C GLY A 84 -15.37 13.82 -17.57
N VAL A 85 -15.59 15.03 -17.04
CA VAL A 85 -15.44 15.33 -15.60
C VAL A 85 -16.28 14.39 -14.71
N LEU A 86 -17.47 13.98 -15.16
CA LEU A 86 -18.35 13.03 -14.46
C LEU A 86 -17.84 11.58 -14.53
N GLU A 87 -17.27 11.14 -15.66
CA GLU A 87 -16.68 9.82 -15.79
C GLU A 87 -15.42 9.65 -14.93
N SER A 88 -14.73 10.76 -14.62
CA SER A 88 -13.50 10.70 -13.80
C SER A 88 -13.74 10.33 -12.33
N ILE A 89 -14.98 10.39 -11.83
CA ILE A 89 -15.30 10.08 -10.42
C ILE A 89 -15.45 8.58 -10.20
N ILE A 90 -16.11 7.88 -11.14
CA ILE A 90 -16.37 6.44 -11.09
C ILE A 90 -15.93 5.82 -12.42
N ASP A 91 -14.69 6.05 -12.81
CA ASP A 91 -14.11 5.33 -13.93
C ASP A 91 -13.77 3.90 -13.49
N ILE A 92 -14.61 2.96 -13.94
CA ILE A 92 -14.44 1.53 -13.63
C ILE A 92 -13.08 1.01 -14.11
N ARG A 93 -12.53 1.56 -15.20
CA ARG A 93 -11.21 1.19 -15.71
C ARG A 93 -10.11 1.61 -14.73
N ARG A 94 -10.24 2.81 -14.16
CA ARG A 94 -9.31 3.31 -13.15
C ARG A 94 -9.39 2.49 -11.86
N LEU A 95 -10.59 2.14 -11.39
CA LEU A 95 -10.76 1.29 -10.22
C LEU A 95 -10.15 -0.09 -10.44
N VAL A 96 -10.34 -0.69 -11.61
CA VAL A 96 -9.72 -1.98 -11.97
C VAL A 96 -8.19 -1.85 -11.99
N LEU A 97 -7.64 -0.79 -12.58
CA LEU A 97 -6.19 -0.55 -12.57
C LEU A 97 -5.65 -0.38 -11.14
N ILE A 98 -6.36 0.33 -10.26
CA ILE A 98 -5.99 0.47 -8.85
C ILE A 98 -5.89 -0.92 -8.20
N VAL A 99 -6.88 -1.78 -8.37
CA VAL A 99 -6.90 -3.13 -7.79
C VAL A 99 -5.77 -3.99 -8.35
N ILE A 100 -5.58 -4.01 -9.67
CA ILE A 100 -4.52 -4.80 -10.32
C ILE A 100 -3.15 -4.32 -9.85
N SER A 101 -2.89 -3.02 -9.88
CA SER A 101 -1.61 -2.45 -9.45
C SER A 101 -1.36 -2.72 -7.96
N PHE A 102 -2.39 -2.71 -7.14
CA PHE A 102 -2.29 -3.07 -5.73
C PHE A 102 -1.86 -4.53 -5.55
N ILE A 103 -2.50 -5.47 -6.25
CA ILE A 103 -2.16 -6.91 -6.19
C ILE A 103 -0.71 -7.12 -6.65
N VAL A 104 -0.32 -6.50 -7.76
CA VAL A 104 1.06 -6.58 -8.28
C VAL A 104 2.07 -6.01 -7.28
N SER A 105 1.77 -4.85 -6.70
CA SER A 105 2.64 -4.20 -5.70
C SER A 105 2.79 -5.03 -4.44
N LEU A 106 1.70 -5.65 -3.98
CA LEU A 106 1.69 -6.53 -2.82
C LEU A 106 2.54 -7.78 -3.09
N PHE A 107 2.36 -8.41 -4.26
CA PHE A 107 3.16 -9.56 -4.68
C PHE A 107 4.66 -9.21 -4.78
N LEU A 108 4.99 -8.07 -5.40
CA LEU A 108 6.37 -7.58 -5.46
C LEU A 108 6.95 -7.32 -4.08
N GLY A 109 6.22 -6.66 -3.19
CA GLY A 109 6.67 -6.39 -1.82
C GLY A 109 6.99 -7.67 -1.06
N ILE A 110 6.11 -8.68 -1.12
CA ILE A 110 6.32 -9.98 -0.50
C ILE A 110 7.52 -10.72 -1.11
N THR A 111 7.64 -10.70 -2.44
CA THR A 111 8.77 -11.33 -3.14
C THR A 111 10.10 -10.70 -2.74
N LEU A 112 10.16 -9.37 -2.68
CA LEU A 112 11.35 -8.65 -2.25
C LEU A 112 11.71 -8.95 -0.80
N LEU A 113 10.72 -9.06 0.10
CA LEU A 113 10.95 -9.48 1.47
C LEU A 113 11.55 -10.90 1.55
N HIS A 114 11.02 -11.85 0.78
CA HIS A 114 11.56 -13.21 0.73
C HIS A 114 12.99 -13.26 0.18
N ILE A 115 13.30 -12.43 -0.82
CA ILE A 115 14.65 -12.30 -1.36
C ILE A 115 15.61 -11.79 -0.29
N VAL A 116 15.24 -10.74 0.44
CA VAL A 116 16.07 -10.19 1.52
C VAL A 116 16.24 -11.21 2.64
N ASP A 117 15.20 -11.90 3.07
CA ASP A 117 15.26 -12.95 4.10
C ASP A 117 16.27 -14.05 3.70
N LYS A 118 16.29 -14.43 2.42
CA LYS A 118 17.23 -15.42 1.89
C LYS A 118 18.65 -14.90 1.77
N LEU A 119 18.83 -13.61 1.50
CA LEU A 119 20.15 -12.98 1.34
C LEU A 119 20.75 -12.58 2.70
N THR A 120 19.93 -12.40 3.73
CA THR A 120 20.38 -12.01 5.07
C THR A 120 19.93 -13.03 6.12
N PRO A 121 20.51 -14.25 6.12
CA PRO A 121 20.07 -15.34 6.99
C PRO A 121 20.22 -15.03 8.49
N GLU A 122 21.07 -14.07 8.84
CA GLU A 122 21.25 -13.62 10.23
C GLU A 122 20.09 -12.76 10.75
N ILE A 123 19.24 -12.24 9.85
CA ILE A 123 18.07 -11.42 10.18
C ILE A 123 16.82 -12.12 9.62
N SER A 124 16.54 -13.31 10.13
CA SER A 124 15.38 -14.08 9.66
C SER A 124 14.05 -13.43 10.08
N PHE A 125 13.13 -13.27 9.13
CA PHE A 125 11.76 -12.81 9.41
C PHE A 125 11.00 -13.77 10.32
N GLY A 126 11.31 -15.06 10.28
CA GLY A 126 10.72 -16.08 11.17
C GLY A 126 11.05 -15.85 12.64
N SER A 127 12.16 -15.16 12.93
CA SER A 127 12.62 -14.86 14.28
C SER A 127 12.24 -13.47 14.80
N ILE A 128 11.45 -12.69 14.04
CA ILE A 128 11.02 -11.34 14.46
C ILE A 128 10.33 -11.36 15.84
N GLY A 129 9.57 -12.42 16.15
CA GLY A 129 8.91 -12.57 17.45
C GLY A 129 9.87 -12.70 18.63
N ASP A 130 11.07 -13.22 18.37
CA ASP A 130 12.10 -13.48 19.41
C ASP A 130 13.33 -12.58 19.20
N SER A 131 13.30 -11.73 18.18
CA SER A 131 14.44 -10.92 17.72
C SER A 131 14.60 -9.63 18.52
N PRO A 132 15.85 -9.18 18.70
CA PRO A 132 16.11 -7.86 19.27
C PRO A 132 15.50 -6.75 18.40
N ILE A 133 15.23 -5.60 19.01
CA ILE A 133 14.64 -4.39 18.39
C ILE A 133 15.37 -4.02 17.07
N ALA A 134 16.68 -4.28 17.00
CA ALA A 134 17.47 -4.03 15.79
C ALA A 134 16.93 -4.74 14.54
N ALA A 135 16.50 -5.99 14.66
CA ALA A 135 15.89 -6.72 13.55
C ALA A 135 14.57 -6.09 13.08
N GLY A 136 13.72 -5.68 14.02
CA GLY A 136 12.49 -4.96 13.73
C GLY A 136 12.73 -3.64 12.97
N ILE A 137 13.75 -2.87 13.37
CA ILE A 137 14.16 -1.63 12.69
C ILE A 137 14.67 -1.91 11.27
N CYS A 138 15.49 -2.94 11.09
CA CYS A 138 15.98 -3.33 9.75
C CYS A 138 14.84 -3.69 8.81
N VAL A 139 13.91 -4.52 9.27
CA VAL A 139 12.74 -4.94 8.48
C VAL A 139 11.86 -3.74 8.14
N LEU A 140 11.60 -2.85 9.10
CA LEU A 140 10.89 -1.59 8.86
C LEU A 140 11.59 -0.78 7.75
N GLY A 141 12.91 -0.65 7.82
CA GLY A 141 13.72 0.06 6.82
C GLY A 141 13.57 -0.55 5.41
N TYR A 142 13.64 -1.88 5.28
CA TYR A 142 13.42 -2.56 3.99
C TYR A 142 12.00 -2.35 3.45
N LEU A 143 10.98 -2.44 4.29
CA LEU A 143 9.60 -2.22 3.87
C LEU A 143 9.36 -0.81 3.35
N ILE A 144 9.92 0.21 4.03
CA ILE A 144 9.86 1.60 3.57
C ILE A 144 10.61 1.75 2.25
N PHE A 145 11.81 1.19 2.14
CA PHE A 145 12.62 1.28 0.92
C PHE A 145 11.91 0.65 -0.28
N PHE A 146 11.33 -0.54 -0.13
CA PHE A 146 10.57 -1.19 -1.20
C PHE A 146 9.28 -0.43 -1.53
N GLY A 147 8.61 0.11 -0.51
CA GLY A 147 7.44 0.96 -0.71
C GLY A 147 7.76 2.20 -1.57
N LEU A 148 8.91 2.84 -1.34
CA LEU A 148 9.37 3.98 -2.13
C LEU A 148 9.70 3.60 -3.58
N ILE A 149 10.34 2.45 -3.81
CA ILE A 149 10.64 1.94 -5.16
C ILE A 149 9.34 1.67 -5.92
N ILE A 150 8.39 0.97 -5.29
CA ILE A 150 7.09 0.65 -5.88
C ILE A 150 6.32 1.95 -6.18
N HIS A 151 6.31 2.88 -5.23
CA HIS A 151 5.71 4.20 -5.42
C HIS A 151 6.29 4.93 -6.63
N ALA A 152 7.62 4.99 -6.73
CA ALA A 152 8.31 5.64 -7.84
C ALA A 152 7.97 4.96 -9.19
N ALA A 153 7.95 3.64 -9.23
CA ALA A 153 7.58 2.88 -10.43
C ALA A 153 6.13 3.16 -10.88
N LEU A 154 5.20 3.29 -9.93
CA LEU A 154 3.78 3.53 -10.21
C LEU A 154 3.48 4.99 -10.62
N THR A 155 4.31 5.93 -10.23
CA THR A 155 4.17 7.37 -10.58
C THR A 155 4.89 7.75 -11.85
N THR A 156 5.75 6.89 -12.40
CA THR A 156 6.47 7.16 -13.66
C THR A 156 5.47 7.08 -14.83
N PRO A 157 5.36 8.13 -15.68
CA PRO A 157 4.52 8.07 -16.87
C PRO A 157 5.05 7.01 -17.85
N LEU A 158 4.12 6.27 -18.46
CA LEU A 158 4.41 5.30 -19.52
C LEU A 158 4.65 6.02 -20.85
#